data_b04582498c685339c2e48212acf46b3f
#
_entry.id   b04582498c685339c2e48212acf46b3f
#
_cell.length_a   1.000
_cell.length_b   1.000
_cell.length_c   1.000
_cell.angle_alpha   90.00
_cell.angle_beta   90.00
_cell.angle_gamma   90.00
#
_symmetry.space_group_name_H-M   'P 1'
#
loop_
_entity.id
_entity.type
_entity.pdbx_description
1 polymer ?
#
loop_
_entity_poly.entity_id
_entity_poly.type
_entity_poly.pdbx_seq_one_letter_code
_entity_poly.pdbx_strand_id
1 'polypeptide(L)'
;MFLAAATDVYEKSSVLCNFQLKGTTMKRRQMLKNIPLVLSALGFSRMVRAQNPAQLVKDKAEWKKLLSTNAYLVLFEHGTERAGTSPLNAEKRPGTFVCAACNLPLFDAAHKYESGTGWPSFFQPLPGALGTSTDYKLIYPRTEYHCVRCGGHQGHIFNDGPKPTGKRYCNNGVALAFVPQGQALPALRT
;
A
#
# COMPACT_ATOMS: atom_id res chain seq x y z
N MET A 1 19.20 -32.07 -50.25
CA MET A 1 18.40 -33.13 -50.91
C MET A 1 17.09 -33.22 -50.12
N PHE A 2 15.96 -32.84 -50.82
CA PHE A 2 14.54 -32.89 -50.43
C PHE A 2 14.11 -32.00 -49.24
N LEU A 3 13.45 -30.82 -49.37
CA LEU A 3 12.22 -30.38 -50.07
C LEU A 3 10.98 -31.26 -49.81
N ALA A 4 10.00 -30.65 -49.10
CA ALA A 4 8.55 -30.67 -49.32
C ALA A 4 7.91 -29.97 -48.08
N ALA A 5 7.33 -28.79 -48.07
CA ALA A 5 6.15 -28.25 -48.79
C ALA A 5 4.85 -29.04 -48.52
N ALA A 6 3.95 -28.44 -47.71
CA ALA A 6 2.52 -28.62 -47.91
C ALA A 6 1.75 -27.44 -47.33
N THR A 7 1.12 -26.73 -48.19
CA THR A 7 0.16 -25.64 -48.16
C THR A 7 -1.25 -26.16 -47.85
N ASP A 8 -2.14 -25.20 -47.51
CA ASP A 8 -3.60 -25.17 -47.59
C ASP A 8 -4.41 -25.96 -46.52
N VAL A 9 -5.40 -25.33 -45.88
CA VAL A 9 -6.71 -24.99 -46.47
C VAL A 9 -7.43 -23.94 -45.61
N TYR A 10 -7.74 -22.82 -46.26
CA TYR A 10 -8.69 -21.81 -45.80
C TYR A 10 -10.08 -22.22 -46.30
N GLU A 11 -11.01 -22.53 -45.43
CA GLU A 11 -12.40 -22.75 -45.86
C GLU A 11 -13.36 -21.82 -45.07
N LYS A 12 -13.96 -20.97 -45.88
CA LYS A 12 -15.07 -20.06 -45.56
C LYS A 12 -16.33 -20.86 -45.26
N SER A 13 -17.01 -20.54 -44.18
CA SER A 13 -18.44 -20.81 -44.04
C SER A 13 -19.17 -19.55 -43.63
N SER A 14 -19.68 -18.86 -44.63
CA SER A 14 -20.67 -17.80 -44.53
C SER A 14 -22.05 -18.42 -44.31
N VAL A 15 -22.60 -18.32 -43.09
CA VAL A 15 -24.02 -18.60 -42.85
C VAL A 15 -24.76 -17.28 -42.77
N LEU A 16 -25.40 -16.89 -43.86
CA LEU A 16 -26.37 -15.81 -43.92
C LEU A 16 -27.66 -16.27 -43.22
N CYS A 17 -27.91 -15.74 -42.01
CA CYS A 17 -29.20 -15.90 -41.36
C CYS A 17 -30.10 -14.72 -41.77
N ASN A 18 -30.99 -14.98 -42.75
CA ASN A 18 -32.04 -14.04 -43.15
C ASN A 18 -33.10 -13.94 -42.05
N PHE A 19 -33.07 -12.85 -41.28
CA PHE A 19 -34.09 -12.55 -40.28
C PHE A 19 -35.11 -11.57 -40.88
N GLN A 20 -36.24 -12.14 -41.33
CA GLN A 20 -37.34 -11.41 -41.91
C GLN A 20 -38.13 -10.71 -40.80
N LEU A 21 -37.97 -9.39 -40.66
CA LEU A 21 -38.73 -8.55 -39.74
C LEU A 21 -40.16 -8.39 -40.25
N LYS A 22 -41.12 -9.12 -39.68
CA LYS A 22 -42.55 -8.80 -39.80
C LYS A 22 -42.85 -7.55 -38.96
N GLY A 23 -43.14 -6.46 -39.64
CA GLY A 23 -43.55 -5.22 -39.03
C GLY A 23 -44.92 -5.36 -38.37
N THR A 24 -44.94 -5.22 -37.03
CA THR A 24 -46.15 -4.99 -36.26
C THR A 24 -46.09 -3.57 -35.71
N THR A 25 -46.92 -2.71 -36.33
CA THR A 25 -47.14 -1.32 -35.88
C THR A 25 -47.86 -1.33 -34.54
N MET A 26 -47.16 -1.14 -33.44
CA MET A 26 -47.75 -0.93 -32.11
C MET A 26 -48.16 0.51 -31.91
N LYS A 27 -49.44 0.70 -31.59
CA LYS A 27 -50.07 2.03 -31.31
C LYS A 27 -49.42 2.64 -30.08
N ARG A 28 -49.04 3.92 -30.22
CA ARG A 28 -48.31 4.78 -29.22
C ARG A 28 -48.90 4.85 -27.78
N ARG A 29 -50.05 4.26 -27.53
CA ARG A 29 -50.75 4.34 -26.22
C ARG A 29 -50.57 3.16 -25.30
N GLN A 30 -49.81 2.11 -25.67
CA GLN A 30 -49.60 0.93 -24.81
C GLN A 30 -48.18 0.81 -24.28
N MET A 31 -47.27 1.78 -24.50
CA MET A 31 -45.90 1.75 -24.06
C MET A 31 -45.66 2.15 -22.58
N LEU A 32 -46.73 2.51 -21.83
CA LEU A 32 -46.57 3.07 -20.47
C LEU A 32 -46.94 2.11 -19.33
N LYS A 33 -47.22 0.81 -19.61
CA LYS A 33 -47.70 -0.10 -18.54
C LYS A 33 -46.80 -1.28 -18.19
N ASN A 34 -45.66 -1.45 -18.87
CA ASN A 34 -44.74 -2.55 -18.54
C ASN A 34 -43.27 -2.06 -18.48
N ILE A 35 -42.99 -1.15 -17.56
CA ILE A 35 -41.61 -0.93 -17.11
C ILE A 35 -41.43 -1.88 -15.92
N PRO A 36 -40.68 -3.00 -16.07
CA PRO A 36 -40.29 -3.75 -14.91
C PRO A 36 -39.38 -2.85 -14.08
N LEU A 37 -39.80 -2.59 -12.84
CA LEU A 37 -38.97 -1.93 -11.85
C LEU A 37 -37.77 -2.84 -11.56
N VAL A 38 -36.75 -2.75 -12.39
CA VAL A 38 -35.46 -3.33 -12.10
C VAL A 38 -34.87 -2.47 -10.99
N LEU A 39 -35.17 -2.85 -9.74
CA LEU A 39 -34.37 -2.41 -8.62
C LEU A 39 -32.95 -2.93 -8.87
N SER A 40 -32.14 -2.17 -9.59
CA SER A 40 -30.71 -2.35 -9.59
C SER A 40 -30.25 -2.08 -8.15
N ALA A 41 -30.00 -3.17 -7.41
CA ALA A 41 -29.21 -3.14 -6.20
C ALA A 41 -27.82 -2.64 -6.59
N LEU A 42 -27.68 -1.31 -6.72
CA LEU A 42 -26.39 -0.66 -6.73
C LEU A 42 -25.78 -0.96 -5.36
N GLY A 43 -24.98 -2.02 -5.35
CA GLY A 43 -24.09 -2.29 -4.25
C GLY A 43 -23.26 -1.03 -4.02
N PHE A 44 -23.66 -0.23 -3.03
CA PHE A 44 -22.81 0.81 -2.48
C PHE A 44 -21.58 0.11 -1.91
N SER A 45 -20.58 -0.10 -2.77
CA SER A 45 -19.21 -0.36 -2.31
C SER A 45 -18.87 0.82 -1.41
N ARG A 46 -19.03 0.63 -0.10
CA ARG A 46 -18.49 1.57 0.88
C ARG A 46 -16.99 1.65 0.60
N MET A 47 -16.58 2.66 -0.18
CA MET A 47 -15.20 3.11 -0.16
C MET A 47 -14.90 3.44 1.30
N VAL A 48 -14.19 2.54 1.97
CA VAL A 48 -13.58 2.82 3.26
C VAL A 48 -12.53 3.89 2.96
N ARG A 49 -12.96 5.15 3.10
CA ARG A 49 -12.05 6.29 3.06
C ARG A 49 -11.09 6.06 4.22
N ALA A 50 -9.83 5.81 3.90
CA ALA A 50 -8.77 5.77 4.90
C ALA A 50 -8.84 7.11 5.66
N GLN A 51 -9.39 7.07 6.88
CA GLN A 51 -9.41 8.26 7.74
C GLN A 51 -7.97 8.47 8.16
N ASN A 52 -7.41 9.63 7.84
CA ASN A 52 -6.13 10.02 8.42
C ASN A 52 -6.29 9.95 9.94
N PRO A 53 -5.46 9.14 10.62
CA PRO A 53 -5.53 9.06 12.08
C PRO A 53 -5.30 10.46 12.67
N ALA A 54 -6.09 10.81 13.67
CA ALA A 54 -5.95 12.11 14.34
C ALA A 54 -4.50 12.33 14.75
N GLN A 55 -3.96 13.49 14.41
CA GLN A 55 -2.57 13.83 14.72
C GLN A 55 -2.35 13.84 16.25
N LEU A 56 -1.31 13.13 16.68
CA LEU A 56 -0.92 13.06 18.09
C LEU A 56 0.25 14.00 18.34
N VAL A 57 -0.01 15.09 19.04
CA VAL A 57 1.01 16.02 19.49
C VAL A 57 1.32 15.74 20.96
N LYS A 58 2.57 15.33 21.25
CA LYS A 58 3.10 15.11 22.59
C LYS A 58 4.39 15.88 22.76
N ASP A 59 4.65 16.31 24.00
CA ASP A 59 5.91 16.93 24.34
C ASP A 59 7.09 15.93 24.19
N LYS A 60 8.23 16.43 23.75
CA LYS A 60 9.47 15.63 23.61
C LYS A 60 9.87 14.93 24.90
N ALA A 61 9.64 15.58 26.06
CA ALA A 61 9.93 14.99 27.35
C ALA A 61 9.06 13.76 27.66
N GLU A 62 7.82 13.74 27.20
CA GLU A 62 6.94 12.58 27.35
C GLU A 62 7.40 11.41 26.47
N TRP A 63 7.79 11.69 25.22
CA TRP A 63 8.33 10.66 24.33
C TRP A 63 9.62 10.03 24.89
N LYS A 64 10.50 10.82 25.51
CA LYS A 64 11.72 10.32 26.17
C LYS A 64 11.43 9.32 27.29
N LYS A 65 10.31 9.47 28.00
CA LYS A 65 9.90 8.53 29.06
C LYS A 65 9.32 7.22 28.52
N LEU A 66 8.72 7.29 27.33
CA LEU A 66 8.00 6.15 26.73
C LEU A 66 8.86 5.29 25.82
N LEU A 67 9.96 5.82 25.31
CA LEU A 67 10.80 5.18 24.29
C LEU A 67 12.19 4.86 24.82
N SER A 68 12.84 3.87 24.23
CA SER A 68 14.27 3.71 24.42
C SER A 68 15.02 4.94 23.89
N THR A 69 16.20 5.21 24.42
CA THR A 69 17.04 6.34 23.98
C THR A 69 17.26 6.31 22.46
N ASN A 70 17.57 5.15 21.91
CA ASN A 70 17.83 5.00 20.46
C ASN A 70 16.57 5.26 19.63
N ALA A 71 15.41 4.73 20.04
CA ALA A 71 14.14 4.98 19.35
C ALA A 71 13.77 6.47 19.40
N TYR A 72 13.94 7.12 20.55
CA TYR A 72 13.70 8.56 20.69
C TYR A 72 14.62 9.39 19.77
N LEU A 73 15.92 9.11 19.77
CA LEU A 73 16.89 9.82 18.93
C LEU A 73 16.55 9.69 17.43
N VAL A 74 16.13 8.53 17.01
CA VAL A 74 15.72 8.31 15.60
C VAL A 74 14.41 9.05 15.29
N LEU A 75 13.37 8.78 16.09
CA LEU A 75 12.01 9.26 15.81
C LEU A 75 11.86 10.79 15.92
N PHE A 76 12.53 11.42 16.88
CA PHE A 76 12.27 12.84 17.22
C PHE A 76 13.49 13.75 17.14
N GLU A 77 14.69 13.21 16.97
CA GLU A 77 15.92 13.97 16.76
C GLU A 77 16.57 13.66 15.39
N HIS A 78 15.82 12.96 14.51
CA HIS A 78 16.26 12.59 13.16
C HIS A 78 17.61 11.87 13.11
N GLY A 79 17.85 11.01 14.11
CA GLY A 79 18.99 10.10 14.11
C GLY A 79 18.85 9.00 13.06
N THR A 80 19.91 8.22 12.90
CA THR A 80 19.92 7.03 12.04
C THR A 80 20.48 5.86 12.82
N GLU A 81 19.77 4.74 12.80
CA GLU A 81 20.27 3.47 13.34
C GLU A 81 21.46 2.97 12.51
N ARG A 82 22.44 2.34 13.18
CA ARG A 82 23.57 1.73 12.45
C ARG A 82 23.09 0.58 11.57
N ALA A 83 23.57 0.53 10.34
CA ALA A 83 23.24 -0.56 9.41
C ALA A 83 23.58 -1.95 9.99
N GLY A 84 22.70 -2.89 9.75
CA GLY A 84 22.87 -4.29 10.18
C GLY A 84 22.53 -4.58 11.64
N THR A 85 22.18 -3.57 12.45
CA THR A 85 21.96 -3.76 13.90
C THR A 85 20.52 -4.11 14.26
N SER A 86 19.57 -3.82 13.38
CA SER A 86 18.16 -4.10 13.66
C SER A 86 17.84 -5.59 13.60
N PRO A 87 17.24 -6.20 14.64
CA PRO A 87 16.73 -7.56 14.56
C PRO A 87 15.60 -7.72 13.55
N LEU A 88 14.91 -6.62 13.21
CA LEU A 88 13.82 -6.62 12.23
C LEU A 88 14.31 -6.85 10.78
N ASN A 89 15.62 -6.78 10.51
CA ASN A 89 16.18 -7.19 9.22
C ASN A 89 15.83 -8.66 8.94
N ALA A 90 15.99 -9.53 9.92
CA ALA A 90 15.74 -10.98 9.81
C ALA A 90 14.25 -11.35 9.99
N GLU A 91 13.35 -10.41 10.33
CA GLU A 91 11.94 -10.71 10.52
C GLU A 91 11.26 -11.03 9.19
N LYS A 92 10.70 -12.26 9.06
CA LYS A 92 10.06 -12.78 7.84
C LYS A 92 8.65 -13.32 8.09
N ARG A 93 8.20 -13.33 9.35
CA ARG A 93 6.85 -13.82 9.68
C ARG A 93 5.79 -12.89 9.12
N PRO A 94 4.60 -13.41 8.75
CA PRO A 94 3.45 -12.58 8.42
C PRO A 94 3.03 -11.75 9.64
N GLY A 95 2.64 -10.51 9.40
CA GLY A 95 2.24 -9.57 10.45
C GLY A 95 2.27 -8.12 10.01
N THR A 96 2.26 -7.22 10.98
CA THR A 96 2.20 -5.79 10.76
C THR A 96 3.33 -5.08 11.49
N PHE A 97 4.00 -4.16 10.82
CA PHE A 97 4.95 -3.25 11.45
C PHE A 97 4.24 -1.97 11.86
N VAL A 98 4.33 -1.64 13.12
CA VAL A 98 3.69 -0.45 13.72
C VAL A 98 4.75 0.57 14.14
N CYS A 99 4.37 1.84 14.21
CA CYS A 99 5.23 2.91 14.72
C CYS A 99 5.59 2.64 16.20
N ALA A 100 6.87 2.60 16.54
CA ALA A 100 7.32 2.37 17.91
C ALA A 100 6.86 3.47 18.90
N ALA A 101 6.59 4.69 18.40
CA ALA A 101 6.09 5.77 19.23
C ALA A 101 4.59 5.65 19.50
N CYS A 102 3.73 5.58 18.49
CA CYS A 102 2.28 5.76 18.66
C CYS A 102 1.44 4.53 18.32
N ASN A 103 2.07 3.41 17.98
CA ASN A 103 1.44 2.14 17.59
C ASN A 103 0.60 2.20 16.30
N LEU A 104 0.71 3.27 15.49
CA LEU A 104 0.03 3.32 14.20
C LEU A 104 0.60 2.23 13.28
N PRO A 105 -0.23 1.36 12.65
CA PRO A 105 0.21 0.44 11.62
C PRO A 105 0.79 1.20 10.42
N LEU A 106 2.02 0.83 10.01
CA LEU A 106 2.75 1.51 8.93
C LEU A 106 2.97 0.63 7.72
N PHE A 107 3.32 -0.65 7.93
CA PHE A 107 3.62 -1.58 6.84
C PHE A 107 3.06 -2.97 7.11
N ASP A 108 2.65 -3.64 6.04
CA ASP A 108 2.39 -5.07 6.03
C ASP A 108 3.71 -5.82 5.83
N ALA A 109 3.90 -6.94 6.54
CA ALA A 109 5.08 -7.80 6.38
C ALA A 109 5.21 -8.37 4.95
N ALA A 110 4.09 -8.53 4.23
CA ALA A 110 4.09 -8.95 2.83
C ALA A 110 4.79 -7.94 1.90
N HIS A 111 4.92 -6.68 2.31
CA HIS A 111 5.62 -5.64 1.55
C HIS A 111 7.12 -5.52 1.91
N LYS A 112 7.57 -6.31 2.90
CA LYS A 112 8.99 -6.32 3.31
C LYS A 112 9.83 -7.16 2.36
N TYR A 113 11.04 -6.69 2.08
CA TYR A 113 12.01 -7.44 1.30
C TYR A 113 13.44 -7.17 1.80
N GLU A 114 14.39 -8.05 1.41
CA GLU A 114 15.82 -7.86 1.71
C GLU A 114 16.44 -6.96 0.64
N SER A 115 16.85 -5.78 1.06
CA SER A 115 17.48 -4.80 0.16
C SER A 115 19.01 -4.85 0.14
N GLY A 116 19.63 -5.60 1.04
CA GLY A 116 21.08 -5.64 1.20
C GLY A 116 21.69 -4.38 1.84
N THR A 117 20.86 -3.38 2.21
CA THR A 117 21.36 -2.11 2.76
C THR A 117 21.61 -2.13 4.27
N GLY A 118 21.14 -3.16 4.95
CA GLY A 118 21.29 -3.32 6.40
C GLY A 118 20.18 -2.67 7.23
N TRP A 119 19.11 -2.18 6.61
CA TRP A 119 17.91 -1.67 7.27
C TRP A 119 16.66 -2.38 6.77
N PRO A 120 15.62 -2.56 7.63
CA PRO A 120 14.34 -3.08 7.20
C PRO A 120 13.80 -2.25 6.03
N SER A 121 13.48 -2.92 4.92
CA SER A 121 13.06 -2.25 3.68
C SER A 121 11.72 -2.77 3.21
N PHE A 122 10.87 -1.86 2.73
CA PHE A 122 9.53 -2.14 2.25
C PHE A 122 9.33 -1.49 0.88
N PHE A 123 8.56 -2.13 0.00
CA PHE A 123 8.24 -1.53 -1.30
C PHE A 123 6.95 -0.70 -1.27
N GLN A 124 6.12 -0.82 -0.22
CA GLN A 124 4.85 -0.12 -0.10
C GLN A 124 4.43 0.02 1.35
N PRO A 125 3.97 1.20 1.82
CA PRO A 125 3.35 1.38 3.12
C PRO A 125 1.86 1.05 3.09
N LEU A 126 1.24 0.99 4.27
CA LEU A 126 -0.21 0.99 4.41
C LEU A 126 -0.79 2.35 3.96
N PRO A 127 -1.98 2.37 3.34
CA PRO A 127 -2.59 3.61 2.86
C PRO A 127 -2.77 4.65 3.97
N GLY A 128 -2.31 5.88 3.73
CA GLY A 128 -2.46 6.99 4.66
C GLY A 128 -1.62 6.91 5.94
N ALA A 129 -0.67 5.98 6.04
CA ALA A 129 0.13 5.77 7.25
C ALA A 129 1.34 6.72 7.37
N LEU A 130 1.84 7.22 6.25
CA LEU A 130 3.06 8.01 6.17
C LEU A 130 2.82 9.41 5.60
N GLY A 131 3.53 10.39 6.17
CA GLY A 131 3.79 11.69 5.58
C GLY A 131 5.21 11.76 5.02
N THR A 132 5.48 12.72 4.13
CA THR A 132 6.80 12.91 3.53
C THR A 132 7.25 14.36 3.64
N SER A 133 8.56 14.57 3.70
CA SER A 133 9.21 15.87 3.63
C SER A 133 10.53 15.78 2.88
N THR A 134 11.13 16.93 2.54
CA THR A 134 12.45 16.95 1.92
C THR A 134 13.52 17.15 2.99
N ASP A 135 14.47 16.22 3.04
CA ASP A 135 15.63 16.28 3.94
C ASP A 135 16.85 16.84 3.17
N TYR A 136 17.40 17.94 3.69
CA TYR A 136 18.58 18.65 3.15
C TYR A 136 19.86 18.45 3.99
N LYS A 137 19.89 17.48 4.91
CA LYS A 137 21.05 17.26 5.80
C LYS A 137 22.32 16.80 5.04
N LEU A 138 22.15 16.20 3.86
CA LEU A 138 23.26 15.84 2.98
C LEU A 138 23.38 16.84 1.83
N ILE A 139 24.47 16.72 1.05
CA ILE A 139 24.76 17.56 -0.12
C ILE A 139 23.64 17.51 -1.17
N TYR A 140 22.90 16.40 -1.24
CA TYR A 140 21.75 16.22 -2.14
C TYR A 140 20.46 16.03 -1.36
N PRO A 141 19.32 16.55 -1.85
CA PRO A 141 18.03 16.39 -1.17
C PRO A 141 17.57 14.93 -1.22
N ARG A 142 16.99 14.47 -0.11
CA ARG A 142 16.38 13.13 0.01
C ARG A 142 14.92 13.27 0.39
N THR A 143 14.11 12.31 0.00
CA THR A 143 12.72 12.22 0.51
C THR A 143 12.72 11.48 1.83
N GLU A 144 12.51 12.22 2.91
CA GLU A 144 12.26 11.70 4.25
C GLU A 144 10.81 11.27 4.35
N TYR A 145 10.52 10.25 5.18
CA TYR A 145 9.16 9.93 5.57
C TYR A 145 9.02 9.70 7.07
N HIS A 146 7.83 10.00 7.56
CA HIS A 146 7.49 9.97 8.98
C HIS A 146 6.10 9.38 9.20
N CYS A 147 5.83 8.94 10.41
CA CYS A 147 4.51 8.51 10.82
C CYS A 147 3.53 9.69 10.74
N VAL A 148 2.43 9.56 9.98
CA VAL A 148 1.45 10.64 9.81
C VAL A 148 0.80 11.08 11.13
N ARG A 149 0.72 10.16 12.12
CA ARG A 149 0.03 10.42 13.38
C ARG A 149 0.89 11.17 14.40
N CYS A 150 2.13 10.74 14.63
CA CYS A 150 2.98 11.35 15.67
C CYS A 150 4.14 12.19 15.11
N GLY A 151 4.30 12.26 13.79
CA GLY A 151 5.40 12.97 13.15
C GLY A 151 6.77 12.30 13.32
N GLY A 152 6.85 11.13 13.95
CA GLY A 152 8.12 10.46 14.22
C GLY A 152 8.81 10.01 12.94
N HIS A 153 10.08 10.43 12.76
CA HIS A 153 10.93 10.06 11.64
C HIS A 153 11.07 8.54 11.54
N GLN A 154 10.86 7.99 10.35
CA GLN A 154 10.98 6.56 10.09
C GLN A 154 12.20 6.23 9.24
N GLY A 155 12.48 7.03 8.23
CA GLY A 155 13.55 6.80 7.28
C GLY A 155 13.43 7.60 6.00
N HIS A 156 13.96 7.06 4.89
CA HIS A 156 13.98 7.73 3.60
C HIS A 156 13.46 6.82 2.49
N ILE A 157 12.92 7.45 1.43
CA ILE A 157 12.40 6.79 0.23
C ILE A 157 13.44 6.89 -0.89
N PHE A 158 13.70 5.75 -1.53
CA PHE A 158 14.58 5.63 -2.68
C PHE A 158 13.81 5.04 -3.88
N ASN A 159 14.35 5.22 -5.10
CA ASN A 159 13.73 4.75 -6.34
C ASN A 159 14.39 3.46 -6.87
N ASP A 160 15.00 2.68 -6.00
CA ASP A 160 15.74 1.46 -6.28
C ASP A 160 15.03 0.21 -5.71
N GLY A 161 13.75 0.32 -5.43
CA GLY A 161 12.93 -0.78 -4.91
C GLY A 161 12.40 -1.71 -6.01
N PRO A 162 11.83 -2.86 -5.62
CA PRO A 162 11.25 -3.83 -6.53
C PRO A 162 9.89 -3.35 -7.09
N LYS A 163 9.43 -4.03 -8.13
CA LYS A 163 8.03 -3.92 -8.57
C LYS A 163 7.08 -4.36 -7.42
N PRO A 164 5.84 -3.83 -7.34
CA PRO A 164 5.17 -3.00 -8.35
C PRO A 164 5.49 -1.50 -8.26
N THR A 165 6.04 -0.99 -7.15
CA THR A 165 6.16 0.46 -6.93
C THR A 165 7.48 1.06 -7.43
N GLY A 166 8.54 0.25 -7.52
CA GLY A 166 9.90 0.74 -7.77
C GLY A 166 10.47 1.56 -6.60
N LYS A 167 9.77 1.62 -5.47
CA LYS A 167 10.17 2.39 -4.29
C LYS A 167 10.77 1.48 -3.22
N ARG A 168 11.77 1.99 -2.52
CA ARG A 168 12.30 1.41 -1.31
C ARG A 168 12.11 2.37 -0.15
N TYR A 169 11.26 1.99 0.79
CA TYR A 169 11.11 2.63 2.09
C TYR A 169 12.15 2.02 3.03
N CYS A 170 13.28 2.70 3.17
CA CYS A 170 14.37 2.29 4.05
C CYS A 170 14.05 2.77 5.46
N ASN A 171 13.74 1.86 6.38
CA ASN A 171 13.24 2.19 7.71
C ASN A 171 14.29 1.94 8.79
N ASN A 172 14.39 2.84 9.76
CA ASN A 172 15.13 2.55 10.98
C ASN A 172 14.37 1.51 11.80
N GLY A 173 14.96 0.37 12.11
CA GLY A 173 14.27 -0.70 12.81
C GLY A 173 13.83 -0.31 14.23
N VAL A 174 14.60 0.50 14.93
CA VAL A 174 14.21 1.02 16.26
C VAL A 174 12.99 1.95 16.25
N ALA A 175 12.60 2.45 15.06
CA ALA A 175 11.39 3.24 14.87
C ALA A 175 10.14 2.37 14.65
N LEU A 176 10.30 1.05 14.54
CA LEU A 176 9.25 0.08 14.34
C LEU A 176 9.11 -0.90 15.51
N ALA A 177 7.90 -1.44 15.66
CA ALA A 177 7.65 -2.67 16.40
C ALA A 177 6.91 -3.65 15.47
N PHE A 178 7.19 -4.95 15.60
CA PHE A 178 6.55 -5.98 14.81
C PHE A 178 5.45 -6.69 15.61
N VAL A 179 4.27 -6.84 15.01
CA VAL A 179 3.13 -7.58 15.56
C VAL A 179 2.84 -8.77 14.65
N PRO A 180 3.07 -10.02 15.10
CA PRO A 180 2.77 -11.21 14.32
C PRO A 180 1.30 -11.31 13.94
N GLN A 181 1.02 -11.89 12.77
CA GLN A 181 -0.35 -12.21 12.35
C GLN A 181 -1.05 -13.08 13.39
N GLY A 182 -2.33 -12.78 13.66
CA GLY A 182 -3.12 -13.46 14.70
C GLY A 182 -3.00 -12.85 16.09
N GLN A 183 -2.07 -11.94 16.32
CA GLN A 183 -2.04 -11.13 17.53
C GLN A 183 -2.81 -9.82 17.33
N ALA A 184 -3.50 -9.37 18.39
CA ALA A 184 -4.17 -8.07 18.37
C ALA A 184 -3.14 -6.95 18.24
N LEU A 185 -3.42 -5.98 17.36
CA LEU A 185 -2.61 -4.78 17.28
C LEU A 185 -2.67 -4.00 18.60
N PRO A 186 -1.56 -3.45 19.08
CA PRO A 186 -1.56 -2.64 20.29
C PRO A 186 -2.47 -1.42 20.10
N ALA A 187 -3.16 -1.02 21.15
CA ALA A 187 -3.95 0.20 21.14
C ALA A 187 -3.09 1.40 20.73
N LEU A 188 -3.67 2.32 19.96
CA LEU A 188 -2.99 3.57 19.62
C LEU A 188 -2.69 4.33 20.91
N ARG A 189 -1.42 4.74 21.11
CA ARG A 189 -1.07 5.57 22.25
C ARG A 189 -1.75 6.93 22.17
N THR A 190 -2.25 7.40 23.30
CA THR A 190 -2.86 8.73 23.49
C THR A 190 -1.89 9.66 24.15
#